data_661f6cf26c7b3fba7bea7bd22ba26497
#
_entry.id   661f6cf26c7b3fba7bea7bd22ba26497
#
_cell.length_a   1.000
_cell.length_b   1.000
_cell.length_c   1.000
_cell.angle_alpha   90.00
_cell.angle_beta   90.00
_cell.angle_gamma   90.00
#
_symmetry.space_group_name_H-M   'P 1'
#
loop_
_entity.id
_entity.type
_entity.pdbx_description
1 polymer ?
#
loop_
_entity_poly.entity_id
_entity_poly.type
_entity_poly.pdbx_seq_one_letter_code
_entity_poly.pdbx_strand_id
1 'polypeptide(L)'
;SGTLNDARLPTTMAGKTLTTATVEANSLTARGDGSSAAGQIILNCEQNSHGVKIKSPPHSAAQSYTLTLPSSITNGYYLKTDGSGNLSFAEVPQPTVPTVANVSQTIAPATATTINITGTNFSGIPIVQFVKSDTGAITSSNTVSLTNATTLSVNVTLASGTYYVRIELENGRAARSTNAILTASTAPTFSTGAGSLGTFAGNFSGTLATISASSDSTIAFAETTSVLAGAGVTLNTSTGALTTSDFGASSTTPTTYTFTLRITDAESQTTTREFSMTSSFGATGGGQFN
;
A
#
# COMPACT_ATOMS: atom_id res chain seq x y z
N SER A 1 62.25 16.20 -45.65
CA SER A 1 60.81 15.87 -45.57
C SER A 1 60.11 16.60 -46.73
N GLY A 2 59.89 15.87 -47.84
CA GLY A 2 59.21 16.43 -49.01
C GLY A 2 57.70 16.14 -48.88
N THR A 3 56.89 17.18 -48.86
CA THR A 3 55.44 17.09 -49.09
C THR A 3 55.24 16.56 -50.53
N LEU A 4 54.58 15.41 -50.65
CA LEU A 4 54.15 14.93 -51.98
C LEU A 4 53.01 15.84 -52.42
N ASN A 5 53.21 16.51 -53.57
CA ASN A 5 52.19 17.31 -54.24
C ASN A 5 51.05 16.39 -54.71
N ASP A 6 49.79 16.78 -54.50
CA ASP A 6 48.55 16.06 -54.86
C ASP A 6 48.58 15.51 -56.32
N ALA A 7 49.20 16.22 -57.26
CA ALA A 7 49.35 15.79 -58.64
C ALA A 7 50.26 14.55 -58.86
N ARG A 8 50.95 14.10 -57.80
CA ARG A 8 51.91 12.94 -57.90
C ARG A 8 51.40 11.71 -57.13
N LEU A 9 50.27 11.81 -56.41
CA LEU A 9 49.69 10.65 -55.80
C LEU A 9 48.83 9.89 -56.82
N PRO A 10 48.99 8.56 -56.92
CA PRO A 10 48.05 7.76 -57.69
C PRO A 10 46.66 7.92 -57.16
N THR A 11 45.65 8.02 -58.00
CA THR A 11 44.23 8.09 -57.63
C THR A 11 43.75 6.86 -56.84
N THR A 12 44.56 5.79 -56.86
CA THR A 12 44.31 4.57 -56.02
C THR A 12 45.61 4.09 -55.38
N MET A 13 45.62 3.97 -54.07
CA MET A 13 46.72 3.40 -53.25
C MET A 13 46.41 1.95 -52.89
N ALA A 14 46.17 1.09 -53.89
CA ALA A 14 45.87 -0.32 -53.60
C ALA A 14 47.11 -1.02 -53.02
N GLY A 15 46.89 -1.75 -51.89
CA GLY A 15 47.94 -2.51 -51.19
C GLY A 15 48.97 -1.67 -50.44
N LYS A 16 48.73 -0.39 -50.17
CA LYS A 16 49.61 0.47 -49.41
C LYS A 16 49.11 0.60 -47.92
N THR A 17 50.04 0.49 -46.99
CA THR A 17 49.80 0.80 -45.59
C THR A 17 50.22 2.26 -45.34
N LEU A 18 49.31 3.08 -44.83
CA LEU A 18 49.62 4.42 -44.32
C LEU A 18 50.10 4.28 -42.88
N THR A 19 51.41 4.51 -42.66
CA THR A 19 51.99 4.45 -41.29
C THR A 19 52.06 5.82 -40.62
N THR A 20 51.34 6.82 -41.19
CA THR A 20 51.27 8.17 -40.63
C THR A 20 50.21 8.24 -39.52
N ALA A 21 50.43 9.11 -38.52
CA ALA A 21 49.60 9.22 -37.33
C ALA A 21 48.20 9.81 -37.60
N THR A 22 47.97 10.48 -38.74
CA THR A 22 46.70 11.18 -39.00
C THR A 22 46.27 11.00 -40.46
N VAL A 23 44.99 10.67 -40.67
CA VAL A 23 44.31 10.74 -41.98
C VAL A 23 43.28 11.85 -41.89
N GLU A 24 43.48 12.95 -42.62
CA GLU A 24 42.53 14.05 -42.72
C GLU A 24 41.72 13.88 -44.03
N ALA A 25 40.41 13.65 -43.90
CA ALA A 25 39.52 13.51 -45.02
C ALA A 25 38.10 13.97 -44.67
N ASN A 26 37.39 14.57 -45.60
CA ASN A 26 35.97 14.90 -45.45
C ASN A 26 35.08 13.64 -45.32
N SER A 27 35.53 12.53 -45.92
CA SER A 27 34.87 11.23 -45.79
C SER A 27 35.87 10.09 -45.90
N LEU A 28 35.67 9.01 -45.13
CA LEU A 28 36.38 7.76 -45.23
C LEU A 28 35.38 6.64 -45.59
N THR A 29 35.54 5.98 -46.72
CA THR A 29 34.69 4.87 -47.14
C THR A 29 35.42 3.55 -46.99
N ALA A 30 35.00 2.72 -46.06
CA ALA A 30 35.40 1.34 -45.90
C ALA A 30 34.52 0.46 -46.79
N ARG A 31 35.02 -0.04 -47.92
CA ARG A 31 34.28 -0.87 -48.89
C ARG A 31 34.40 -2.35 -48.53
N GLY A 32 33.34 -3.11 -48.81
CA GLY A 32 33.42 -4.57 -48.86
C GLY A 32 34.22 -5.04 -50.10
N ASP A 33 34.49 -6.34 -50.14
CA ASP A 33 35.21 -6.98 -51.28
C ASP A 33 34.33 -7.22 -52.52
N GLY A 34 33.06 -6.86 -52.46
CA GLY A 34 32.06 -7.07 -53.50
C GLY A 34 31.48 -8.49 -53.56
N SER A 35 31.86 -9.37 -52.65
CA SER A 35 31.46 -10.79 -52.61
C SER A 35 30.97 -11.23 -51.22
N SER A 36 31.87 -11.38 -50.29
CA SER A 36 31.60 -12.05 -48.99
C SER A 36 31.94 -11.19 -47.77
N ALA A 37 32.79 -10.20 -47.88
CA ALA A 37 33.23 -9.36 -46.79
C ALA A 37 32.66 -7.95 -46.88
N ALA A 38 31.92 -7.54 -45.82
CA ALA A 38 31.43 -6.18 -45.67
C ALA A 38 32.55 -5.20 -45.27
N GLY A 39 32.40 -3.95 -45.66
CA GLY A 39 33.32 -2.88 -45.24
C GLY A 39 33.32 -2.73 -43.71
N GLN A 40 34.52 -2.52 -43.16
CA GLN A 40 34.69 -2.38 -41.69
C GLN A 40 35.85 -1.45 -41.34
N ILE A 41 35.75 -0.82 -40.19
CA ILE A 41 36.83 -0.10 -39.53
C ILE A 41 37.24 -0.93 -38.31
N ILE A 42 38.55 -1.18 -38.16
CA ILE A 42 39.09 -1.94 -37.01
C ILE A 42 39.93 -0.97 -36.20
N LEU A 43 39.59 -0.89 -34.91
CA LEU A 43 40.31 -0.14 -33.89
C LEU A 43 41.04 -1.14 -33.01
N ASN A 44 42.36 -1.28 -33.22
CA ASN A 44 43.17 -2.20 -32.42
C ASN A 44 43.63 -1.54 -31.12
N CYS A 45 43.92 -2.39 -30.11
CA CYS A 45 44.58 -1.97 -28.89
C CYS A 45 46.04 -1.51 -29.20
N GLU A 46 46.71 -0.92 -28.20
CA GLU A 46 48.07 -0.40 -28.30
C GLU A 46 49.12 -1.42 -28.76
N GLN A 47 48.85 -2.73 -28.51
CA GLN A 47 49.76 -3.84 -28.91
C GLN A 47 49.29 -4.55 -30.18
N ASN A 48 48.24 -4.06 -30.85
CA ASN A 48 47.67 -4.65 -32.08
C ASN A 48 47.24 -6.12 -31.96
N SER A 49 47.01 -6.63 -30.74
CA SER A 49 46.66 -8.04 -30.47
C SER A 49 45.14 -8.26 -30.40
N HIS A 50 44.36 -7.22 -30.12
CA HIS A 50 42.90 -7.26 -30.04
C HIS A 50 42.34 -5.99 -30.67
N GLY A 51 41.05 -6.02 -31.06
CA GLY A 51 40.44 -4.83 -31.66
C GLY A 51 38.91 -4.88 -31.65
N VAL A 52 38.29 -3.70 -31.68
CA VAL A 52 36.87 -3.49 -31.91
C VAL A 52 36.65 -3.22 -33.41
N LYS A 53 35.62 -3.82 -34.00
CA LYS A 53 35.25 -3.64 -35.38
C LYS A 53 33.91 -2.92 -35.49
N ILE A 54 33.87 -1.86 -36.28
CA ILE A 54 32.64 -1.22 -36.77
C ILE A 54 32.40 -1.73 -38.17
N LYS A 55 31.35 -2.48 -38.41
CA LYS A 55 31.08 -3.21 -39.65
C LYS A 55 29.70 -2.84 -40.18
N SER A 56 29.55 -2.72 -41.49
CA SER A 56 28.24 -2.54 -42.11
C SER A 56 27.37 -3.79 -41.98
N PRO A 57 26.01 -3.66 -42.03
CA PRO A 57 25.11 -4.81 -42.02
C PRO A 57 25.38 -5.73 -43.25
N PRO A 58 24.93 -7.01 -43.18
CA PRO A 58 25.05 -7.92 -44.33
C PRO A 58 24.19 -7.44 -45.50
N HIS A 59 24.58 -7.76 -46.72
CA HIS A 59 23.85 -7.39 -47.94
C HIS A 59 22.39 -7.86 -47.91
N SER A 60 22.12 -9.02 -47.32
CA SER A 60 20.78 -9.58 -47.18
C SER A 60 19.83 -8.74 -46.31
N ALA A 61 20.34 -7.85 -45.48
CA ALA A 61 19.52 -6.93 -44.71
C ALA A 61 18.85 -5.85 -45.56
N ALA A 62 19.38 -5.58 -46.77
CA ALA A 62 18.88 -4.57 -47.72
C ALA A 62 18.63 -3.19 -47.07
N GLN A 63 19.46 -2.80 -46.08
CA GLN A 63 19.32 -1.59 -45.29
C GLN A 63 20.49 -0.63 -45.50
N SER A 64 20.16 0.64 -45.66
CA SER A 64 21.11 1.75 -45.60
C SER A 64 20.61 2.77 -44.59
N TYR A 65 21.43 3.11 -43.63
CA TYR A 65 21.10 4.10 -42.60
C TYR A 65 22.35 4.89 -42.19
N THR A 66 22.12 6.06 -41.62
CA THR A 66 23.16 6.89 -41.00
C THR A 66 23.04 6.80 -39.49
N LEU A 67 24.16 6.60 -38.80
CA LEU A 67 24.22 6.75 -37.35
C LEU A 67 24.90 8.09 -37.03
N THR A 68 24.12 9.01 -36.47
CA THR A 68 24.61 10.31 -36.01
C THR A 68 24.97 10.21 -34.52
N LEU A 69 26.22 10.42 -34.19
CA LEU A 69 26.70 10.37 -32.80
C LEU A 69 26.16 11.55 -31.99
N PRO A 70 25.93 11.36 -30.66
CA PRO A 70 25.53 12.45 -29.80
C PRO A 70 26.58 13.56 -29.73
N SER A 71 26.12 14.79 -29.55
CA SER A 71 27.01 15.97 -29.41
C SER A 71 27.71 16.05 -28.04
N SER A 72 27.24 15.26 -27.03
CA SER A 72 27.79 15.24 -25.68
C SER A 72 27.69 13.84 -25.08
N ILE A 73 28.46 13.59 -24.03
CA ILE A 73 28.48 12.33 -23.29
C ILE A 73 27.87 12.59 -21.88
N THR A 74 27.01 11.68 -21.41
CA THR A 74 26.42 11.72 -20.08
C THR A 74 26.77 10.43 -19.34
N ASN A 75 27.40 10.55 -18.17
CA ASN A 75 27.79 9.40 -17.37
C ASN A 75 26.55 8.66 -16.81
N GLY A 76 26.57 7.33 -16.83
CA GLY A 76 25.47 6.48 -16.32
C GLY A 76 24.29 6.30 -17.29
N TYR A 77 24.38 6.87 -18.49
CA TYR A 77 23.35 6.75 -19.54
C TYR A 77 23.74 5.68 -20.56
N TYR A 78 22.75 5.07 -21.21
CA TYR A 78 22.96 4.15 -22.33
C TYR A 78 22.74 4.85 -23.68
N LEU A 79 23.42 4.34 -24.72
CA LEU A 79 23.25 4.85 -26.08
C LEU A 79 21.96 4.30 -26.69
N LYS A 80 21.09 5.19 -27.13
CA LYS A 80 19.77 4.89 -27.72
C LYS A 80 19.63 5.47 -29.11
N THR A 81 18.93 4.79 -30.00
CA THR A 81 18.50 5.32 -31.30
C THR A 81 17.04 5.79 -31.25
N ASP A 82 16.72 6.80 -32.05
CA ASP A 82 15.35 7.28 -32.30
C ASP A 82 14.61 6.49 -33.40
N GLY A 83 15.25 5.47 -34.00
CA GLY A 83 14.72 4.70 -35.13
C GLY A 83 15.02 5.33 -36.48
N SER A 84 15.48 6.58 -36.55
CA SER A 84 15.88 7.29 -37.76
C SER A 84 17.41 7.39 -37.94
N GLY A 85 18.16 6.75 -37.02
CA GLY A 85 19.60 6.70 -37.02
C GLY A 85 20.31 7.73 -36.15
N ASN A 86 19.59 8.66 -35.51
CA ASN A 86 20.20 9.54 -34.53
C ASN A 86 20.43 8.79 -33.22
N LEU A 87 21.63 8.94 -32.68
CA LEU A 87 21.99 8.35 -31.38
C LEU A 87 21.95 9.43 -30.31
N SER A 88 21.44 9.07 -29.15
CA SER A 88 21.40 9.92 -27.96
C SER A 88 21.72 9.11 -26.72
N PHE A 89 22.21 9.76 -25.66
CA PHE A 89 22.30 9.13 -24.35
C PHE A 89 20.95 9.25 -23.63
N ALA A 90 20.45 8.16 -23.09
CA ALA A 90 19.21 8.08 -22.34
C ALA A 90 19.45 7.44 -20.97
N GLU A 91 18.73 7.93 -19.98
CA GLU A 91 18.72 7.32 -18.65
C GLU A 91 18.09 5.92 -18.71
N VAL A 92 18.67 4.97 -17.97
CA VAL A 92 18.06 3.64 -17.82
C VAL A 92 16.71 3.83 -17.09
N PRO A 93 15.58 3.49 -17.72
CA PRO A 93 14.29 3.64 -17.08
C PRO A 93 14.26 2.86 -15.76
N GLN A 94 14.11 3.55 -14.63
CA GLN A 94 13.90 2.89 -13.35
C GLN A 94 12.44 2.43 -13.27
N PRO A 95 12.17 1.17 -12.89
CA PRO A 95 10.81 0.72 -12.65
C PRO A 95 10.15 1.62 -11.58
N THR A 96 8.97 2.12 -11.88
CA THR A 96 8.21 2.94 -10.93
C THR A 96 7.85 2.12 -9.68
N VAL A 97 8.05 2.73 -8.51
CA VAL A 97 7.66 2.12 -7.23
C VAL A 97 6.19 2.47 -6.96
N PRO A 98 5.34 1.50 -6.63
CA PRO A 98 3.97 1.81 -6.23
C PRO A 98 3.94 2.51 -4.86
N THR A 99 2.83 3.15 -4.55
CA THR A 99 2.49 3.57 -3.18
C THR A 99 1.12 3.06 -2.81
N VAL A 100 0.83 2.95 -1.52
CA VAL A 100 -0.50 2.65 -0.98
C VAL A 100 -0.93 3.82 -0.14
N ALA A 101 -2.08 4.42 -0.45
CA ALA A 101 -2.64 5.52 0.33
C ALA A 101 -3.21 5.00 1.66
N ASN A 102 -3.08 5.81 2.73
CA ASN A 102 -3.60 5.47 4.06
C ASN A 102 -5.08 5.89 4.21
N VAL A 103 -5.97 5.32 3.40
CA VAL A 103 -7.43 5.52 3.49
C VAL A 103 -8.04 4.34 4.22
N SER A 104 -8.56 4.58 5.40
CA SER A 104 -9.16 3.52 6.24
C SER A 104 -10.48 3.03 5.66
N GLN A 105 -10.68 1.71 5.70
CA GLN A 105 -11.91 1.03 5.27
C GLN A 105 -12.29 -0.04 6.29
N THR A 106 -13.59 -0.32 6.42
CA THR A 106 -14.10 -1.40 7.27
C THR A 106 -14.94 -2.36 6.43
N ILE A 107 -14.75 -3.65 6.64
CA ILE A 107 -15.50 -4.73 5.97
C ILE A 107 -16.02 -5.74 7.00
N ALA A 108 -17.04 -6.51 6.63
CA ALA A 108 -17.49 -7.63 7.44
C ALA A 108 -16.45 -8.76 7.45
N PRO A 109 -16.12 -9.35 8.61
CA PRO A 109 -15.19 -10.47 8.69
C PRO A 109 -15.77 -11.74 8.04
N ALA A 110 -14.89 -12.63 7.61
CA ALA A 110 -15.21 -13.91 6.97
C ALA A 110 -16.17 -13.82 5.77
N THR A 111 -16.36 -12.62 5.20
CA THR A 111 -17.24 -12.34 4.09
C THR A 111 -16.42 -11.82 2.90
N ALA A 112 -16.61 -12.44 1.71
CA ALA A 112 -15.94 -11.99 0.50
C ALA A 112 -16.44 -10.58 0.13
N THR A 113 -15.58 -9.59 0.24
CA THR A 113 -15.90 -8.17 0.01
C THR A 113 -14.98 -7.58 -1.02
N THR A 114 -15.54 -6.79 -1.94
CA THR A 114 -14.75 -6.02 -2.90
C THR A 114 -14.49 -4.62 -2.36
N ILE A 115 -13.23 -4.23 -2.32
CA ILE A 115 -12.75 -2.92 -1.84
C ILE A 115 -11.93 -2.23 -2.92
N ASN A 116 -11.82 -0.92 -2.83
CA ASN A 116 -10.93 -0.13 -3.66
C ASN A 116 -9.68 0.26 -2.86
N ILE A 117 -8.52 -0.10 -3.39
CA ILE A 117 -7.23 0.32 -2.85
C ILE A 117 -6.71 1.46 -3.71
N THR A 118 -6.41 2.60 -3.07
CA THR A 118 -5.86 3.78 -3.73
C THR A 118 -4.36 3.93 -3.48
N GLY A 119 -3.66 4.54 -4.44
CA GLY A 119 -2.23 4.75 -4.36
C GLY A 119 -1.68 5.39 -5.64
N THR A 120 -0.47 5.04 -6.03
CA THR A 120 0.15 5.52 -7.28
C THR A 120 0.94 4.42 -7.97
N ASN A 121 1.17 4.60 -9.27
CA ASN A 121 2.01 3.75 -10.11
C ASN A 121 1.55 2.28 -10.19
N PHE A 122 0.27 2.02 -10.07
CA PHE A 122 -0.28 0.69 -10.29
C PHE A 122 -0.22 0.34 -11.78
N SER A 123 0.22 -0.87 -12.09
CA SER A 123 0.33 -1.39 -13.46
C SER A 123 0.23 -2.91 -13.47
N GLY A 124 -0.20 -3.48 -14.58
CA GLY A 124 -0.43 -4.92 -14.72
C GLY A 124 -1.52 -5.43 -13.76
N ILE A 125 -1.41 -6.68 -13.33
CA ILE A 125 -2.25 -7.28 -12.29
C ILE A 125 -1.37 -7.51 -11.06
N PRO A 126 -1.33 -6.57 -10.08
CA PRO A 126 -0.47 -6.70 -8.92
C PRO A 126 -0.87 -7.87 -8.02
N ILE A 127 0.09 -8.41 -7.29
CA ILE A 127 -0.19 -9.24 -6.11
C ILE A 127 -0.60 -8.31 -4.98
N VAL A 128 -1.79 -8.54 -4.40
CA VAL A 128 -2.27 -7.81 -3.23
C VAL A 128 -2.39 -8.74 -2.04
N GLN A 129 -1.79 -8.36 -0.94
CA GLN A 129 -1.74 -9.11 0.31
C GLN A 129 -2.13 -8.22 1.49
N PHE A 130 -2.80 -8.84 2.45
CA PHE A 130 -3.25 -8.23 3.69
C PHE A 130 -2.44 -8.83 4.84
N VAL A 131 -1.71 -7.97 5.56
CA VAL A 131 -0.84 -8.37 6.66
C VAL A 131 -1.53 -8.00 7.97
N LYS A 132 -1.94 -8.98 8.75
CA LYS A 132 -2.62 -8.75 10.03
C LYS A 132 -1.70 -8.02 11.00
N SER A 133 -2.19 -6.96 11.64
CA SER A 133 -1.34 -6.01 12.39
C SER A 133 -0.75 -6.58 13.68
N ASP A 134 -1.47 -7.50 14.32
CA ASP A 134 -1.12 -8.12 15.60
C ASP A 134 -0.19 -9.33 15.46
N THR A 135 -0.40 -10.14 14.41
CA THR A 135 0.30 -11.43 14.23
C THR A 135 1.28 -11.43 13.06
N GLY A 136 1.15 -10.48 12.13
CA GLY A 136 1.90 -10.51 10.86
C GLY A 136 1.41 -11.58 9.88
N ALA A 137 0.31 -12.28 10.16
CA ALA A 137 -0.26 -13.27 9.26
C ALA A 137 -0.66 -12.63 7.93
N ILE A 138 -0.32 -13.32 6.83
CA ILE A 138 -0.55 -12.81 5.47
C ILE A 138 -1.74 -13.56 4.85
N THR A 139 -2.71 -12.79 4.34
CA THR A 139 -3.83 -13.29 3.54
C THR A 139 -3.74 -12.68 2.14
N SER A 140 -3.76 -13.49 1.11
CA SER A 140 -3.80 -13.01 -0.29
C SER A 140 -5.23 -12.63 -0.68
N SER A 141 -5.35 -11.67 -1.60
CA SER A 141 -6.63 -11.33 -2.23
C SER A 141 -7.22 -12.52 -3.00
N ASN A 142 -8.55 -12.59 -3.09
CA ASN A 142 -9.26 -13.56 -3.94
C ASN A 142 -9.11 -13.20 -5.42
N THR A 143 -9.34 -11.93 -5.76
CA THR A 143 -9.17 -11.38 -7.11
C THR A 143 -8.66 -9.94 -7.03
N VAL A 144 -7.91 -9.53 -8.07
CA VAL A 144 -7.42 -8.16 -8.26
C VAL A 144 -7.74 -7.71 -9.67
N SER A 145 -8.21 -6.49 -9.80
CA SER A 145 -8.45 -5.81 -11.08
C SER A 145 -7.87 -4.40 -11.05
N LEU A 146 -7.10 -4.04 -12.09
CA LEU A 146 -6.57 -2.69 -12.25
C LEU A 146 -7.67 -1.79 -12.84
N THR A 147 -8.16 -0.84 -12.05
CA THR A 147 -9.11 0.17 -12.55
C THR A 147 -8.37 1.27 -13.30
N ASN A 148 -7.27 1.77 -12.72
CA ASN A 148 -6.35 2.73 -13.33
C ASN A 148 -5.03 2.77 -12.53
N ALA A 149 -4.08 3.62 -12.92
CA ALA A 149 -2.78 3.73 -12.28
C ALA A 149 -2.80 4.17 -10.80
N THR A 150 -3.97 4.55 -10.26
CA THR A 150 -4.14 5.00 -8.87
C THR A 150 -5.17 4.21 -8.09
N THR A 151 -5.86 3.24 -8.72
CA THR A 151 -6.95 2.49 -8.08
C THR A 151 -6.95 1.03 -8.51
N LEU A 152 -6.96 0.14 -7.53
CA LEU A 152 -7.21 -1.30 -7.70
C LEU A 152 -8.58 -1.64 -7.10
N SER A 153 -9.33 -2.49 -7.79
CA SER A 153 -10.50 -3.18 -7.23
C SER A 153 -10.07 -4.57 -6.79
N VAL A 154 -10.25 -4.88 -5.51
CA VAL A 154 -9.70 -6.08 -4.88
C VAL A 154 -10.78 -6.79 -4.10
N ASN A 155 -11.02 -8.08 -4.40
CA ASN A 155 -11.89 -8.91 -3.59
C ASN A 155 -11.07 -9.69 -2.56
N VAL A 156 -11.52 -9.71 -1.32
CA VAL A 156 -10.83 -10.38 -0.21
C VAL A 156 -11.80 -10.92 0.82
N THR A 157 -11.40 -11.97 1.52
CA THR A 157 -12.07 -12.54 2.70
C THR A 157 -11.07 -12.54 3.85
N LEU A 158 -11.36 -11.80 4.93
CA LEU A 158 -10.47 -11.65 6.07
C LEU A 158 -11.15 -12.12 7.36
N ALA A 159 -10.37 -12.67 8.28
CA ALA A 159 -10.82 -12.87 9.67
C ALA A 159 -10.89 -11.52 10.40
N SER A 160 -11.55 -11.47 11.55
CA SER A 160 -11.59 -10.25 12.38
C SER A 160 -10.18 -9.75 12.74
N GLY A 161 -10.01 -8.43 12.65
CA GLY A 161 -8.74 -7.74 12.94
C GLY A 161 -8.46 -6.55 12.02
N THR A 162 -7.30 -5.95 12.21
CA THR A 162 -6.81 -4.82 11.40
C THR A 162 -5.64 -5.26 10.53
N TYR A 163 -5.53 -4.69 9.34
CA TYR A 163 -4.61 -5.15 8.31
C TYR A 163 -3.89 -3.99 7.62
N TYR A 164 -2.57 -4.17 7.41
CA TYR A 164 -1.82 -3.43 6.41
C TYR A 164 -2.11 -4.01 5.04
N VAL A 165 -2.10 -3.16 4.02
CA VAL A 165 -2.19 -3.58 2.61
C VAL A 165 -0.81 -3.55 1.99
N ARG A 166 -0.37 -4.66 1.43
CA ARG A 166 0.86 -4.82 0.66
C ARG A 166 0.52 -5.08 -0.81
N ILE A 167 1.19 -4.37 -1.69
CA ILE A 167 1.05 -4.52 -3.14
C ILE A 167 2.43 -4.82 -3.71
N GLU A 168 2.50 -5.77 -4.64
CA GLU A 168 3.69 -6.09 -5.42
C GLU A 168 3.33 -6.11 -6.90
N LEU A 169 4.01 -5.27 -7.69
CA LEU A 169 3.84 -5.19 -9.13
C LEU A 169 4.58 -6.33 -9.84
N GLU A 170 4.20 -6.62 -11.09
CA GLU A 170 4.86 -7.64 -11.93
C GLU A 170 6.37 -7.39 -12.13
N ASN A 171 6.82 -6.15 -12.00
CA ASN A 171 8.25 -5.77 -12.06
C ASN A 171 9.01 -6.02 -10.74
N GLY A 172 8.39 -6.66 -9.73
CA GLY A 172 8.96 -6.97 -8.41
C GLY A 172 9.03 -5.78 -7.45
N ARG A 173 8.55 -4.59 -7.85
CA ARG A 173 8.48 -3.44 -6.93
C ARG A 173 7.25 -3.56 -6.03
N ALA A 174 7.46 -3.33 -4.74
CA ALA A 174 6.41 -3.50 -3.75
C ALA A 174 6.30 -2.27 -2.84
N ALA A 175 5.10 -2.07 -2.30
CA ALA A 175 4.81 -1.11 -1.25
C ALA A 175 3.82 -1.69 -0.26
N ARG A 176 3.84 -1.17 0.96
CA ARG A 176 2.87 -1.46 2.01
C ARG A 176 2.31 -0.15 2.56
N SER A 177 1.06 -0.14 2.97
CA SER A 177 0.49 0.99 3.71
C SER A 177 1.29 1.25 4.99
N THR A 178 1.47 2.52 5.35
CA THR A 178 2.20 2.91 6.58
C THR A 178 1.42 2.51 7.82
N ASN A 179 0.08 2.62 7.76
CA ASN A 179 -0.83 2.23 8.82
C ASN A 179 -1.63 0.99 8.43
N ALA A 180 -2.22 0.31 9.41
CA ALA A 180 -3.27 -0.67 9.16
C ALA A 180 -4.53 0.08 8.69
N ILE A 181 -4.88 -0.07 7.41
CA ILE A 181 -5.92 0.73 6.75
C ILE A 181 -7.21 -0.05 6.48
N LEU A 182 -7.20 -1.34 6.72
CA LEU A 182 -8.37 -2.19 6.54
C LEU A 182 -8.73 -2.86 7.85
N THR A 183 -9.97 -2.66 8.30
CA THR A 183 -10.54 -3.29 9.49
C THR A 183 -11.58 -4.30 9.03
N ALA A 184 -11.41 -5.55 9.39
CA ALA A 184 -12.42 -6.61 9.23
C ALA A 184 -13.11 -6.81 10.58
N SER A 185 -14.28 -6.21 10.79
CA SER A 185 -15.03 -6.27 12.03
C SER A 185 -16.48 -5.85 11.83
N THR A 186 -17.35 -6.35 12.69
CA THR A 186 -18.75 -5.94 12.78
C THR A 186 -18.95 -5.14 14.06
N ALA A 187 -19.60 -3.98 13.99
CA ALA A 187 -19.86 -3.16 15.16
C ALA A 187 -20.59 -3.97 16.25
N PRO A 188 -20.20 -3.83 17.53
CA PRO A 188 -20.78 -4.58 18.61
C PRO A 188 -22.26 -4.18 18.82
N THR A 189 -23.08 -5.11 19.25
CA THR A 189 -24.51 -4.90 19.47
C THR A 189 -24.91 -5.27 20.90
N PHE A 190 -25.80 -4.47 21.51
CA PHE A 190 -26.42 -4.84 22.81
C PHE A 190 -27.45 -5.94 22.60
N SER A 191 -27.36 -7.02 23.36
CA SER A 191 -28.40 -8.05 23.47
C SER A 191 -29.46 -7.65 24.49
N THR A 192 -29.09 -6.90 25.56
CA THR A 192 -30.04 -6.33 26.51
C THR A 192 -30.88 -5.24 25.86
N GLY A 193 -32.21 -5.29 25.96
CA GLY A 193 -33.14 -4.27 25.44
C GLY A 193 -32.90 -2.89 26.02
N ALA A 194 -33.22 -1.83 25.27
CA ALA A 194 -33.18 -0.46 25.79
C ALA A 194 -34.25 -0.19 26.84
N GLY A 195 -34.06 0.84 27.70
CA GLY A 195 -35.04 1.29 28.65
C GLY A 195 -34.86 0.71 30.06
N SER A 196 -35.96 0.37 30.73
CA SER A 196 -35.93 0.00 32.14
C SER A 196 -35.32 -1.38 32.40
N LEU A 197 -34.36 -1.42 33.32
CA LEU A 197 -33.75 -2.65 33.84
C LEU A 197 -34.45 -3.13 35.12
N GLY A 198 -35.40 -2.35 35.66
CA GLY A 198 -36.19 -2.71 36.81
C GLY A 198 -36.29 -1.63 37.88
N THR A 199 -37.10 -1.96 38.92
CA THR A 199 -37.24 -1.17 40.15
C THR A 199 -36.67 -1.97 41.29
N PHE A 200 -35.83 -1.34 42.10
CA PHE A 200 -35.11 -1.97 43.23
C PHE A 200 -35.39 -1.20 44.52
N ALA A 201 -35.25 -1.86 45.62
CA ALA A 201 -35.32 -1.19 46.94
C ALA A 201 -34.21 -0.15 47.07
N GLY A 202 -34.47 0.98 47.72
CA GLY A 202 -33.50 2.05 47.88
C GLY A 202 -32.28 1.73 48.75
N ASN A 203 -32.27 0.62 49.42
CA ASN A 203 -31.13 0.09 50.19
C ASN A 203 -30.59 -1.22 49.61
N PHE A 204 -30.90 -1.50 48.34
CA PHE A 204 -30.47 -2.74 47.72
C PHE A 204 -28.95 -2.81 47.62
N SER A 205 -28.41 -3.98 48.00
CA SER A 205 -26.99 -4.31 47.85
C SER A 205 -26.84 -5.58 47.01
N GLY A 206 -25.96 -5.56 46.01
CA GLY A 206 -25.74 -6.69 45.13
C GLY A 206 -25.71 -6.29 43.66
N THR A 207 -25.96 -7.26 42.76
CA THR A 207 -26.04 -7.03 41.32
C THR A 207 -27.45 -6.59 40.93
N LEU A 208 -27.59 -5.39 40.39
CA LEU A 208 -28.86 -4.84 39.91
C LEU A 208 -29.22 -5.45 38.57
N ALA A 209 -28.27 -5.47 37.63
CA ALA A 209 -28.45 -6.04 36.31
C ALA A 209 -27.09 -6.42 35.70
N THR A 210 -27.13 -7.27 34.69
CA THR A 210 -25.97 -7.51 33.83
C THR A 210 -26.35 -7.17 32.38
N ILE A 211 -25.66 -6.21 31.80
CA ILE A 211 -25.88 -5.80 30.42
C ILE A 211 -25.13 -6.76 29.49
N SER A 212 -25.87 -7.43 28.62
CA SER A 212 -25.32 -8.34 27.65
C SER A 212 -25.14 -7.67 26.28
N ALA A 213 -24.04 -7.98 25.62
CA ALA A 213 -23.73 -7.54 24.30
C ALA A 213 -23.00 -8.64 23.52
N SER A 214 -22.93 -8.54 22.20
CA SER A 214 -22.21 -9.44 21.31
C SER A 214 -21.36 -8.68 20.30
N SER A 215 -20.21 -9.25 19.95
CA SER A 215 -19.28 -8.78 18.93
C SER A 215 -18.50 -9.97 18.38
N ASP A 216 -17.77 -9.76 17.30
CA ASP A 216 -16.80 -10.70 16.75
C ASP A 216 -15.43 -10.65 17.46
N SER A 217 -15.26 -9.71 18.42
CA SER A 217 -14.08 -9.57 19.26
C SER A 217 -14.44 -9.22 20.71
N THR A 218 -13.43 -8.97 21.57
CA THR A 218 -13.66 -8.62 22.97
C THR A 218 -14.34 -7.26 23.10
N ILE A 219 -15.28 -7.17 24.06
CA ILE A 219 -16.08 -5.97 24.34
C ILE A 219 -15.64 -5.33 25.65
N ALA A 220 -15.57 -4.01 25.66
CA ALA A 220 -15.47 -3.19 26.86
C ALA A 220 -16.72 -2.31 27.01
N PHE A 221 -17.25 -2.22 28.23
CA PHE A 221 -18.37 -1.36 28.60
C PHE A 221 -17.89 -0.07 29.25
N ALA A 222 -18.55 1.05 28.93
CA ALA A 222 -18.30 2.33 29.57
C ALA A 222 -19.62 3.12 29.71
N GLU A 223 -19.80 3.82 30.83
CA GLU A 223 -20.87 4.80 30.97
C GLU A 223 -20.43 6.13 30.34
N THR A 224 -21.34 6.81 29.64
CA THR A 224 -21.06 8.10 28.96
C THR A 224 -21.77 9.29 29.61
N THR A 225 -22.65 9.06 30.58
CA THR A 225 -23.50 10.10 31.22
C THR A 225 -23.09 10.46 32.63
N SER A 226 -22.24 9.65 33.28
CA SER A 226 -21.79 9.81 34.69
C SER A 226 -22.91 9.79 35.71
N VAL A 227 -24.01 9.09 35.46
CA VAL A 227 -25.19 8.99 36.34
C VAL A 227 -25.03 7.85 37.35
N LEU A 228 -24.40 6.74 36.96
CA LEU A 228 -24.29 5.52 37.80
C LEU A 228 -23.56 5.80 39.10
N ALA A 229 -22.48 6.57 39.11
CA ALA A 229 -21.74 6.91 40.33
C ALA A 229 -22.60 7.69 41.30
N GLY A 230 -23.45 8.62 40.83
CA GLY A 230 -24.41 9.36 41.65
C GLY A 230 -25.54 8.49 42.24
N ALA A 231 -25.85 7.37 41.59
CA ALA A 231 -26.80 6.37 42.04
C ALA A 231 -26.16 5.31 42.99
N GLY A 232 -24.86 5.39 43.28
CA GLY A 232 -24.13 4.40 44.07
C GLY A 232 -23.91 3.09 43.34
N VAL A 233 -23.87 3.13 41.96
CA VAL A 233 -23.73 1.94 41.10
C VAL A 233 -22.37 1.90 40.47
N THR A 234 -21.73 0.73 40.48
CA THR A 234 -20.46 0.45 39.80
C THR A 234 -20.71 -0.42 38.58
N LEU A 235 -20.21 -0.01 37.45
CA LEU A 235 -20.20 -0.79 36.23
C LEU A 235 -18.91 -1.62 36.16
N ASN A 236 -19.03 -2.92 35.99
CA ASN A 236 -17.90 -3.75 35.59
C ASN A 236 -17.67 -3.62 34.07
N THR A 237 -16.55 -3.04 33.73
CA THR A 237 -16.23 -2.71 32.31
C THR A 237 -15.98 -3.92 31.40
N SER A 238 -15.71 -5.09 31.97
CA SER A 238 -15.49 -6.32 31.20
C SER A 238 -16.72 -7.20 31.07
N THR A 239 -17.59 -7.21 32.13
CA THR A 239 -18.73 -8.11 32.18
C THR A 239 -20.08 -7.44 31.96
N GLY A 240 -20.15 -6.11 31.99
CA GLY A 240 -21.40 -5.35 31.91
C GLY A 240 -22.26 -5.43 33.19
N ALA A 241 -21.73 -6.00 34.28
CA ALA A 241 -22.46 -6.10 35.53
C ALA A 241 -22.57 -4.73 36.22
N LEU A 242 -23.78 -4.37 36.65
CA LEU A 242 -24.11 -3.19 37.42
C LEU A 242 -24.30 -3.62 38.88
N THR A 243 -23.39 -3.23 39.76
CA THR A 243 -23.40 -3.63 41.18
C THR A 243 -23.48 -2.41 42.07
N THR A 244 -24.03 -2.60 43.25
CA THR A 244 -24.16 -1.54 44.28
C THR A 244 -24.00 -2.13 45.68
N SER A 245 -23.57 -1.31 46.63
CA SER A 245 -23.64 -1.58 48.06
C SER A 245 -24.86 -0.94 48.72
N ASP A 246 -25.42 0.11 48.09
CA ASP A 246 -26.57 0.87 48.60
C ASP A 246 -27.18 1.68 47.47
N PHE A 247 -28.14 1.11 46.74
CA PHE A 247 -28.74 1.72 45.55
C PHE A 247 -29.57 2.93 45.90
N GLY A 248 -29.23 4.10 45.31
CA GLY A 248 -29.96 5.34 45.54
C GLY A 248 -29.78 5.91 46.94
N ALA A 249 -28.67 5.67 47.62
CA ALA A 249 -28.36 6.06 48.98
C ALA A 249 -28.63 7.53 49.32
N SER A 250 -28.52 8.44 48.34
CA SER A 250 -28.76 9.87 48.53
C SER A 250 -30.20 10.30 48.23
N SER A 251 -31.09 9.41 47.80
CA SER A 251 -32.47 9.70 47.45
C SER A 251 -33.43 9.39 48.58
N THR A 252 -34.35 10.31 48.88
CA THR A 252 -35.42 10.15 49.92
C THR A 252 -36.78 9.84 49.31
N THR A 253 -36.87 9.82 47.97
CA THR A 253 -38.08 9.56 47.19
C THR A 253 -37.77 8.58 46.06
N PRO A 254 -38.76 7.89 45.48
CA PRO A 254 -38.53 7.07 44.30
C PRO A 254 -37.89 7.90 43.22
N THR A 255 -36.73 7.43 42.74
CA THR A 255 -35.91 8.16 41.77
C THR A 255 -35.50 7.25 40.61
N THR A 256 -35.74 7.70 39.36
CA THR A 256 -35.32 6.98 38.19
C THR A 256 -33.98 7.57 37.69
N TYR A 257 -33.00 6.71 37.57
CA TYR A 257 -31.68 7.02 37.03
C TYR A 257 -31.61 6.54 35.56
N THR A 258 -31.54 7.48 34.63
CA THR A 258 -31.39 7.21 33.20
C THR A 258 -29.94 7.45 32.79
N PHE A 259 -29.30 6.47 32.16
CA PHE A 259 -27.89 6.50 31.80
C PHE A 259 -27.64 5.85 30.44
N THR A 260 -26.57 6.24 29.79
CA THR A 260 -26.17 5.70 28.52
C THR A 260 -24.87 4.90 28.65
N LEU A 261 -24.89 3.64 28.19
CA LEU A 261 -23.71 2.82 28.07
C LEU A 261 -23.23 2.83 26.63
N ARG A 262 -21.91 2.82 26.47
CA ARG A 262 -21.20 2.55 25.24
C ARG A 262 -20.49 1.23 25.38
N ILE A 263 -20.61 0.37 24.37
CA ILE A 263 -19.76 -0.78 24.17
C ILE A 263 -18.75 -0.46 23.08
N THR A 264 -17.52 -0.94 23.27
CA THR A 264 -16.41 -0.78 22.31
C THR A 264 -15.77 -2.13 22.11
N ASP A 265 -15.58 -2.55 20.87
CA ASP A 265 -14.86 -3.78 20.50
C ASP A 265 -13.34 -3.57 20.41
N ALA A 266 -12.59 -4.65 20.18
CA ALA A 266 -11.14 -4.59 20.06
C ALA A 266 -10.66 -3.78 18.82
N GLU A 267 -11.49 -3.66 17.80
CA GLU A 267 -11.25 -2.89 16.58
C GLU A 267 -11.69 -1.43 16.70
N SER A 268 -12.10 -1.01 17.93
CA SER A 268 -12.54 0.35 18.26
C SER A 268 -13.88 0.78 17.64
N GLN A 269 -14.70 -0.16 17.19
CA GLN A 269 -16.07 0.14 16.79
C GLN A 269 -16.94 0.27 18.05
N THR A 270 -17.94 1.15 18.01
CA THR A 270 -18.75 1.46 19.18
C THR A 270 -20.24 1.44 18.89
N THR A 271 -21.02 1.07 19.89
CA THR A 271 -22.48 1.24 19.92
C THR A 271 -22.89 1.79 21.26
N THR A 272 -23.90 2.65 21.30
CA THR A 272 -24.45 3.23 22.52
C THR A 272 -25.91 2.82 22.72
N ARG A 273 -26.34 2.70 23.99
CA ARG A 273 -27.73 2.43 24.33
C ARG A 273 -28.09 3.05 25.67
N GLU A 274 -29.30 3.59 25.74
CA GLU A 274 -29.87 4.17 26.94
C GLU A 274 -30.61 3.10 27.77
N PHE A 275 -30.40 3.16 29.07
CA PHE A 275 -31.04 2.32 30.09
C PHE A 275 -31.52 3.17 31.26
N SER A 276 -32.44 2.63 32.04
CA SER A 276 -32.87 3.24 33.31
C SER A 276 -33.06 2.21 34.40
N MET A 277 -32.93 2.65 35.65
CA MET A 277 -33.25 1.88 36.87
C MET A 277 -33.95 2.81 37.84
N THR A 278 -34.92 2.30 38.55
CA THR A 278 -35.67 3.06 39.56
C THR A 278 -35.35 2.55 40.98
N SER A 279 -34.88 3.46 41.86
CA SER A 279 -34.84 3.22 43.28
C SER A 279 -36.21 3.55 43.87
N SER A 280 -36.86 2.62 44.55
CA SER A 280 -38.20 2.83 45.16
C SER A 280 -38.17 3.77 46.34
N PHE A 281 -37.07 3.75 47.16
CA PHE A 281 -36.81 4.66 48.28
C PHE A 281 -35.32 4.91 48.42
N GLY A 282 -34.94 6.03 49.04
CA GLY A 282 -33.56 6.27 49.50
C GLY A 282 -33.22 5.51 50.80
N ALA A 283 -31.94 5.47 51.15
CA ALA A 283 -31.39 4.76 52.30
C ALA A 283 -32.06 5.12 53.67
N THR A 284 -32.68 6.29 53.77
CA THR A 284 -33.35 6.80 54.94
C THR A 284 -34.88 6.64 54.94
N GLY A 285 -35.44 6.00 53.88
CA GLY A 285 -36.89 5.90 53.64
C GLY A 285 -37.56 4.67 54.27
N GLY A 286 -36.91 3.94 55.19
CA GLY A 286 -37.52 2.85 55.94
C GLY A 286 -38.51 3.37 56.93
N GLY A 287 -39.67 3.88 56.49
CA GLY A 287 -40.78 4.15 57.39
C GLY A 287 -41.30 2.85 57.93
N GLN A 288 -41.11 2.59 59.26
CA GLN A 288 -41.85 1.57 59.95
C GLN A 288 -43.31 2.02 59.93
N PHE A 289 -44.18 1.28 59.26
CA PHE A 289 -45.60 1.31 59.48
C PHE A 289 -45.87 0.51 60.78
N ASN A 290 -46.23 1.19 61.89
CA ASN A 290 -46.84 0.60 63.06
C ASN A 290 -48.30 0.29 62.78
#